data_da21d54e7244ea570538fbbbf9dff0d3
#
_entry.id   da21d54e7244ea570538fbbbf9dff0d3
#
_cell.length_a   1.000
_cell.length_b   1.000
_cell.length_c   1.000
_cell.angle_alpha   90.00
_cell.angle_beta   90.00
_cell.angle_gamma   90.00
#
_symmetry.space_group_name_H-M   'P 1'
#
loop_
_entity.id
_entity.type
_entity.pdbx_description
1 polymer ?
#
loop_
_entity_poly.entity_id
_entity_poly.type
_entity_poly.pdbx_seq_one_letter_code
_entity_poly.pdbx_strand_id
1 'polypeptide(L)'
;HVNVERALKFGDELGGHLLSGHIMGKGEITSIKNQDYIIQCPSEMGDYIQEKGYIAVDGISLTVGDTDGKGRFAIHIIPETLRLTTLGTKSVGEHVNIEIDAMTQTVVETTKRLIESRGA
;
A
#
# COMPACT_ATOMS: atom_id res chain seq x y z
N HIS A 1 2.40 9.14 16.17
CA HIS A 1 3.44 9.51 16.68
C HIS A 1 4.67 8.85 16.35
N VAL A 2 5.26 8.09 17.15
CA VAL A 2 6.57 7.50 16.98
C VAL A 2 6.66 6.68 15.71
N ASN A 3 5.67 5.88 15.42
CA ASN A 3 5.74 5.07 14.21
C ASN A 3 5.58 5.89 12.94
N VAL A 4 4.94 7.04 13.01
CA VAL A 4 4.85 7.93 11.85
C VAL A 4 6.22 8.50 11.54
N GLU A 5 6.92 8.98 12.56
CA GLU A 5 8.26 9.49 12.36
C GLU A 5 9.20 8.42 11.86
N ARG A 6 9.07 7.21 12.40
CA ARG A 6 9.89 6.11 11.98
C ARG A 6 9.64 5.74 10.52
N ALA A 7 8.39 5.79 10.10
CA ALA A 7 8.07 5.47 8.71
C ALA A 7 8.71 6.48 7.76
N LEU A 8 8.71 7.75 8.11
CA LEU A 8 9.34 8.77 7.29
C LEU A 8 10.84 8.54 7.19
N LYS A 9 11.49 8.24 8.32
CA LYS A 9 12.90 7.97 8.31
C LYS A 9 13.24 6.74 7.50
N PHE A 10 12.42 5.72 7.63
CA PHE A 10 12.61 4.50 6.89
C PHE A 10 12.60 4.77 5.39
N GLY A 11 11.65 5.57 4.95
CA GLY A 11 11.57 5.93 3.55
C GLY A 11 12.79 6.70 3.07
N ASP A 12 13.26 7.64 3.89
CA ASP A 12 14.44 8.41 3.56
C ASP A 12 15.66 7.51 3.43
N GLU A 13 15.80 6.57 4.35
CA GLU A 13 16.94 5.67 4.32
C GLU A 13 16.95 4.77 3.11
N LEU A 14 15.78 4.42 2.63
CA LEU A 14 15.66 3.58 1.45
C LEU A 14 15.79 4.37 0.17
N GLY A 15 16.20 5.62 0.25
CA GLY A 15 16.40 6.43 -0.91
C GLY A 15 15.39 7.52 -1.07
N GLY A 16 14.54 7.69 -0.11
CA GLY A 16 13.59 8.78 -0.08
C GLY A 16 12.44 8.64 -1.05
N HIS A 17 12.70 8.13 -2.22
CA HIS A 17 11.68 8.11 -3.26
C HIS A 17 10.56 7.10 -2.97
N LEU A 18 10.81 6.12 -2.10
CA LEU A 18 9.78 5.13 -1.80
C LEU A 18 8.59 5.74 -1.09
N LEU A 19 8.85 6.76 -0.27
CA LEU A 19 7.78 7.42 0.45
C LEU A 19 7.49 8.81 -0.10
N SER A 20 8.05 9.11 -1.27
CA SER A 20 7.73 10.36 -1.94
C SER A 20 6.46 10.24 -2.77
N GLY A 21 5.80 9.10 -2.75
CA GLY A 21 4.56 8.91 -3.45
C GLY A 21 3.43 9.68 -2.78
N HIS A 22 2.29 9.65 -3.41
CA HIS A 22 1.13 10.35 -2.92
C HIS A 22 0.18 9.41 -2.21
N ILE A 23 -0.59 9.95 -1.28
CA ILE A 23 -1.70 9.20 -0.72
C ILE A 23 -2.72 9.06 -1.83
N MET A 24 -2.93 7.83 -2.26
CA MET A 24 -3.88 7.54 -3.34
C MET A 24 -5.30 7.52 -2.83
N GLY A 25 -5.47 7.24 -1.56
CA GLY A 25 -6.79 7.15 -0.97
C GLY A 25 -6.74 6.34 0.30
N LYS A 26 -7.89 5.86 0.70
CA LYS A 26 -8.01 5.06 1.91
C LYS A 26 -8.49 3.67 1.58
N GLY A 27 -7.96 2.70 2.32
CA GLY A 27 -8.44 1.34 2.25
C GLY A 27 -9.13 0.99 3.55
N GLU A 28 -10.02 0.02 3.49
CA GLU A 28 -10.70 -0.47 4.67
C GLU A 28 -10.16 -1.86 5.01
N ILE A 29 -9.86 -2.09 6.27
CA ILE A 29 -9.45 -3.40 6.74
C ILE A 29 -10.69 -4.28 6.78
N THR A 30 -10.74 -5.30 5.94
CA THR A 30 -11.91 -6.17 5.85
C THR A 30 -11.73 -7.50 6.57
N SER A 31 -10.48 -7.88 6.86
CA SER A 31 -10.22 -9.13 7.56
C SER A 31 -8.87 -9.04 8.25
N ILE A 32 -8.80 -9.60 9.44
CA ILE A 32 -7.54 -9.75 10.17
C ILE A 32 -7.52 -11.17 10.72
N LYS A 33 -6.50 -11.92 10.31
CA LYS A 33 -6.28 -13.28 10.83
C LYS A 33 -4.83 -13.35 11.29
N ASN A 34 -4.62 -13.17 12.58
CA ASN A 34 -3.27 -13.12 13.13
C ASN A 34 -2.48 -11.99 12.50
N GLN A 35 -1.56 -12.31 11.61
CA GLN A 35 -0.70 -11.32 10.95
C GLN A 35 -1.14 -11.02 9.53
N ASP A 36 -2.19 -11.65 9.07
CA ASP A 36 -2.65 -11.48 7.68
C ASP A 36 -3.83 -10.52 7.65
N TYR A 37 -3.62 -9.41 6.97
CA TYR A 37 -4.63 -8.36 6.84
C TYR A 37 -5.12 -8.32 5.39
N ILE A 38 -6.42 -8.19 5.23
CA ILE A 38 -7.01 -7.94 3.92
C ILE A 38 -7.53 -6.52 3.90
N ILE A 39 -7.13 -5.78 2.87
CA ILE A 39 -7.50 -4.36 2.75
C ILE A 39 -8.22 -4.18 1.42
N GLN A 40 -9.32 -3.46 1.46
CA GLN A 40 -10.11 -3.16 0.28
C GLN A 40 -9.99 -1.67 -0.03
N CYS A 41 -9.45 -1.36 -1.19
CA CYS A 41 -9.35 0.00 -1.71
C CYS A 41 -10.39 0.20 -2.81
N PRO A 42 -10.64 1.45 -3.22
CA PRO A 42 -11.48 1.69 -4.40
C PRO A 42 -10.93 0.93 -5.61
N SER A 43 -11.82 0.45 -6.45
CA SER A 43 -11.41 -0.40 -7.57
C SER A 43 -10.48 0.31 -8.55
N GLU A 44 -10.58 1.63 -8.66
CA GLU A 44 -9.71 2.38 -9.55
C GLU A 44 -8.25 2.36 -9.11
N MET A 45 -7.97 1.95 -7.88
CA MET A 45 -6.60 1.81 -7.41
C MET A 45 -6.00 0.45 -7.75
N GLY A 46 -6.80 -0.45 -8.30
CA GLY A 46 -6.35 -1.82 -8.53
C GLY A 46 -5.12 -1.95 -9.39
N ASP A 47 -4.99 -1.08 -10.40
CA ASP A 47 -3.83 -1.15 -11.30
C ASP A 47 -2.52 -0.79 -10.62
N TYR A 48 -2.59 -0.06 -9.51
CA TYR A 48 -1.40 0.38 -8.79
C TYR A 48 -0.99 -0.60 -7.70
N ILE A 49 -1.81 -1.59 -7.42
CA ILE A 49 -1.55 -2.57 -6.37
C ILE A 49 -1.17 -3.88 -7.04
N GLN A 50 0.13 -4.21 -6.98
CA GLN A 50 0.68 -5.33 -7.72
C GLN A 50 1.20 -6.38 -6.75
N GLU A 51 0.88 -7.63 -7.02
CA GLU A 51 1.37 -8.75 -6.23
C GLU A 51 2.90 -8.71 -6.18
N LYS A 52 3.46 -8.85 -5.00
CA LYS A 52 4.89 -8.78 -4.73
C LYS A 52 5.48 -7.38 -4.88
N GLY A 53 4.65 -6.40 -5.20
CA GLY A 53 5.09 -5.01 -5.22
C GLY A 53 5.04 -4.42 -3.81
N TYR A 54 5.34 -3.13 -3.72
CA TYR A 54 5.35 -2.43 -2.45
C TYR A 54 4.20 -1.45 -2.37
N ILE A 55 3.72 -1.26 -1.16
CA ILE A 55 2.65 -0.32 -0.90
C ILE A 55 2.88 0.24 0.51
N ALA A 56 2.55 1.50 0.72
CA ALA A 56 2.65 2.07 2.05
C ALA A 56 1.26 2.13 2.66
N VAL A 57 1.13 1.53 3.84
CA VAL A 57 -0.13 1.50 4.58
C VAL A 57 0.11 2.26 5.88
N ASP A 58 -0.59 3.38 6.03
CA ASP A 58 -0.37 4.30 7.15
C ASP A 58 1.11 4.66 7.31
N GLY A 59 1.80 4.86 6.17
CA GLY A 59 3.19 5.26 6.16
C GLY A 59 4.19 4.13 6.32
N ILE A 60 3.73 2.89 6.40
CA ILE A 60 4.61 1.74 6.56
C ILE A 60 4.70 0.98 5.25
N SER A 61 5.91 0.84 4.72
CA SER A 61 6.13 0.15 3.46
C SER A 61 6.01 -1.36 3.67
N LEU A 62 5.13 -1.98 2.91
CA LEU A 62 4.84 -3.41 3.04
C LEU A 62 4.80 -4.05 1.66
N THR A 63 5.03 -5.36 1.64
CA THR A 63 4.96 -6.12 0.40
C THR A 63 3.53 -6.60 0.20
N VAL A 64 3.02 -6.43 -1.00
CA VAL A 64 1.67 -6.87 -1.36
C VAL A 64 1.69 -8.38 -1.58
N GLY A 65 0.76 -9.08 -0.96
CA GLY A 65 0.55 -10.50 -1.22
C GLY A 65 -0.45 -10.68 -2.35
N ASP A 66 -1.47 -11.52 -2.12
CA ASP A 66 -2.48 -11.74 -3.15
C ASP A 66 -3.28 -10.49 -3.41
N THR A 67 -3.66 -10.30 -4.66
CA THR A 67 -4.51 -9.17 -5.04
C THR A 67 -5.51 -9.65 -6.08
N ASP A 68 -6.69 -9.03 -6.09
CA ASP A 68 -7.72 -9.38 -7.08
C ASP A 68 -7.71 -8.43 -8.27
N GLY A 69 -6.80 -7.47 -8.28
CA GLY A 69 -6.75 -6.49 -9.35
C GLY A 69 -7.84 -5.43 -9.30
N LYS A 70 -8.69 -5.48 -8.28
CA LYS A 70 -9.82 -4.56 -8.13
C LYS A 70 -9.77 -3.81 -6.82
N GLY A 71 -8.57 -3.63 -6.29
CA GLY A 71 -8.36 -2.85 -5.09
C GLY A 71 -8.26 -3.64 -3.81
N ARG A 72 -8.53 -4.95 -3.86
CA ARG A 72 -8.40 -5.80 -2.68
C ARG A 72 -7.04 -6.44 -2.67
N PHE A 73 -6.36 -6.39 -1.54
CA PHE A 73 -5.05 -7.02 -1.44
C PHE A 73 -4.79 -7.51 -0.02
N ALA A 74 -3.90 -8.47 0.07
CA ALA A 74 -3.48 -9.06 1.34
C ALA A 74 -2.08 -8.57 1.68
N ILE A 75 -1.84 -8.36 2.97
CA ILE A 75 -0.49 -8.10 3.48
C ILE A 75 -0.27 -8.98 4.69
N HIS A 76 0.98 -9.40 4.85
CA HIS A 76 1.40 -10.17 6.00
C HIS A 76 2.32 -9.27 6.83
N ILE A 77 1.93 -9.01 8.07
CA ILE A 77 2.66 -8.07 8.91
C ILE A 77 3.35 -8.85 10.03
N ILE A 78 4.67 -8.71 10.11
CA ILE A 78 5.42 -9.43 11.13
C ILE A 78 5.07 -8.88 12.52
N PRO A 79 5.15 -9.71 13.56
CA PRO A 79 4.73 -9.31 14.91
C PRO A 79 5.43 -8.05 15.41
N GLU A 80 6.70 -7.89 15.08
CA GLU A 80 7.44 -6.71 15.48
C GLU A 80 6.78 -5.44 14.97
N THR A 81 6.41 -5.45 13.70
CA THR A 81 5.74 -4.30 13.08
C THR A 81 4.41 -4.04 13.77
N LEU A 82 3.65 -5.07 14.06
CA LEU A 82 2.37 -4.90 14.73
C LEU A 82 2.52 -4.26 16.11
N ARG A 83 3.59 -4.62 16.83
CA ARG A 83 3.81 -4.07 18.16
C ARG A 83 4.27 -2.62 18.13
N LEU A 84 4.97 -2.24 17.09
CA LEU A 84 5.62 -0.92 17.02
C LEU A 84 4.87 0.10 16.19
N THR A 85 3.74 -0.28 15.60
CA THR A 85 3.00 0.62 14.71
C THR A 85 1.53 0.70 15.11
N THR A 86 0.85 1.68 14.55
CA THR A 86 -0.58 1.84 14.80
C THR A 86 -1.41 0.74 14.14
N LEU A 87 -0.84 -0.01 13.20
CA LEU A 87 -1.57 -1.10 12.55
C LEU A 87 -2.02 -2.15 13.56
N GLY A 88 -1.20 -2.39 14.59
CA GLY A 88 -1.55 -3.37 15.59
C GLY A 88 -2.74 -3.00 16.45
N THR A 89 -3.14 -1.73 16.44
CA THR A 89 -4.28 -1.27 17.21
C THR A 89 -5.54 -1.12 16.37
N LYS A 90 -5.44 -1.34 15.07
CA LYS A 90 -6.60 -1.17 14.19
C LYS A 90 -7.38 -2.45 14.09
N SER A 91 -8.67 -2.29 13.87
CA SER A 91 -9.62 -3.40 13.81
C SER A 91 -10.28 -3.47 12.44
N VAL A 92 -10.94 -4.58 12.18
CA VAL A 92 -11.75 -4.72 10.96
C VAL A 92 -12.77 -3.60 10.93
N GLY A 93 -12.90 -2.98 9.77
CA GLY A 93 -13.80 -1.85 9.56
C GLY A 93 -13.10 -0.51 9.64
N GLU A 94 -11.88 -0.46 10.19
CA GLU A 94 -11.15 0.79 10.25
C GLU A 94 -10.42 1.05 8.94
N HIS A 95 -10.07 2.29 8.71
CA HIS A 95 -9.44 2.72 7.46
C HIS A 95 -7.96 2.98 7.66
N VAL A 96 -7.23 2.82 6.58
CA VAL A 96 -5.79 3.10 6.54
C VAL A 96 -5.51 3.97 5.32
N ASN A 97 -4.48 4.78 5.41
CA ASN A 97 -4.04 5.57 4.27
C ASN A 97 -3.17 4.71 3.37
N ILE A 98 -3.41 4.81 2.06
CA ILE A 98 -2.69 4.01 1.08
C ILE A 98 -1.86 4.94 0.21
N GLU A 99 -0.57 4.64 0.08
CA GLU A 99 0.35 5.42 -0.75
C GLU A 99 1.03 4.50 -1.74
N ILE A 100 1.12 4.97 -2.97
CA ILE A 100 1.83 4.26 -4.02
C ILE A 100 3.04 5.12 -4.36
N ASP A 101 4.21 4.52 -4.46
CA ASP A 101 5.42 5.28 -4.77
C ASP A 101 5.36 5.87 -6.18
N ALA A 102 6.08 6.97 -6.37
CA ALA A 102 6.01 7.71 -7.62
C ALA A 102 6.45 6.86 -8.82
N MET A 103 7.42 5.99 -8.64
CA MET A 103 7.89 5.16 -9.74
C MET A 103 6.80 4.20 -10.19
N THR A 104 6.11 3.55 -9.25
CA THR A 104 5.01 2.65 -9.59
C THR A 104 3.91 3.41 -10.33
N GLN A 105 3.57 4.61 -9.87
CA GLN A 105 2.58 5.43 -10.57
C GLN A 105 3.00 5.72 -12.00
N THR A 106 4.25 6.11 -12.18
CA THR A 106 4.76 6.45 -13.50
C THR A 106 4.72 5.24 -14.44
N VAL A 107 5.15 4.10 -13.96
CA VAL A 107 5.18 2.89 -14.78
C VAL A 107 3.77 2.48 -15.17
N VAL A 108 2.85 2.46 -14.22
CA VAL A 108 1.48 2.06 -14.48
C VAL A 108 0.82 3.02 -15.48
N GLU A 109 0.97 4.32 -15.26
CA GLU A 109 0.34 5.31 -16.12
C GLU A 109 0.92 5.34 -17.51
N THR A 110 2.24 5.13 -17.63
CA THR A 110 2.89 5.04 -18.91
C THR A 110 2.40 3.82 -19.68
N THR A 111 2.30 2.70 -19.01
CA THR A 111 1.83 1.46 -19.63
C THR A 111 0.40 1.63 -20.10
N LYS A 112 -0.46 2.25 -19.32
CA LYS A 112 -1.84 2.49 -19.73
C LYS A 112 -1.90 3.36 -20.98
N ARG A 113 -1.09 4.40 -21.03
CA ARG A 113 -1.08 5.29 -22.19
C ARG A 113 -0.64 4.56 -23.45
N LEU A 114 0.35 3.69 -23.34
CA LEU A 114 0.81 2.92 -24.49
C LEU A 114 -0.25 1.97 -24.98
N ILE A 115 -0.97 1.33 -24.07
CA ILE A 115 -2.03 0.41 -24.44
C ILE A 115 -3.16 1.16 -25.12
N GLU A 116 -3.56 2.32 -24.58
CA GLU A 116 -4.60 3.13 -25.17
C GLU A 116 -4.22 3.61 -26.55
N SER A 117 -2.97 4.00 -26.71
CA SER A 117 -2.48 4.48 -27.99
C SER A 117 -2.53 3.39 -29.04
N ARG A 118 -2.25 2.15 -28.66
CA ARG A 118 -2.29 1.03 -29.60
C ARG A 118 -3.72 0.60 -29.89
N GLY A 119 -4.59 0.76 -28.91
CA GLY A 119 -5.97 0.35 -29.07
C GLY A 119 -6.78 1.33 -29.90
N ALA A 120 -6.25 2.50 -30.10
CA ALA A 120 -6.96 3.53 -30.90
C ALA A 120 -6.75 3.35 -32.44
#